data_9ed63de37d874b2852cf236d3835b418
#
_entry.id   9ed63de37d874b2852cf236d3835b418
#
_cell.length_a   1.000
_cell.length_b   1.000
_cell.length_c   1.000
_cell.angle_alpha   90.00
_cell.angle_beta   90.00
_cell.angle_gamma   90.00
#
_symmetry.space_group_name_H-M   'P 1'
#
loop_
_entity.id
_entity.type
_entity.pdbx_description
1 polymer ?
#
loop_
_entity_poly.entity_id
_entity_poly.type
_entity_poly.pdbx_seq_one_letter_code
_entity_poly.pdbx_strand_id
1 'polypeptide(L)'
;MKKLNLIIIITALFFNSIYSQEESNEADKNRIVLSAYLPNSFENIPSSARNILQRKLDNIVIKNSLAGINFSNRFILTANIDIANKNITPTAPPMYAYTFDVTFVIGDGVSGIKFSSATKTIKGVGKTEDVAFIQAVKAIKAKDDIYSSMIEEGKNKIINYFNNQCDFIIKEAQGLADQNRYEEALFKLFSVPQVSKECYDKCIDNIRPMYQKHIDRQCAMLLIRAKGIWNANQNYEAAKKAAEILASIEPNSSCFSDVQTLFDEISTRIRTIDSREWDYKLKELNQVSELINAYNNIGVAWGENQPENTYNLRGWF
;
A
#
# COMPACT_ATOMS: atom_id res chain seq x y z
N MET A 1 -1.73 43.54 35.67
CA MET A 1 -2.32 43.66 34.31
C MET A 1 -1.38 43.32 33.16
N LYS A 2 -0.08 43.64 33.19
CA LYS A 2 0.87 43.30 32.08
C LYS A 2 1.17 41.79 31.90
N LYS A 3 1.07 40.98 32.97
CA LYS A 3 1.30 39.51 32.88
C LYS A 3 0.13 38.74 32.32
N LEU A 4 -1.10 39.26 32.43
CA LEU A 4 -2.31 38.59 31.90
C LEU A 4 -2.40 38.72 30.37
N ASN A 5 -1.96 39.85 29.81
CA ASN A 5 -1.95 40.06 28.35
C ASN A 5 -0.91 39.18 27.62
N LEU A 6 0.19 38.79 28.29
CA LEU A 6 1.20 37.92 27.68
C LEU A 6 0.76 36.49 27.54
N ILE A 7 -0.04 35.97 28.49
CA ILE A 7 -0.59 34.62 28.44
C ILE A 7 -1.62 34.47 27.32
N ILE A 8 -2.47 35.48 27.09
CA ILE A 8 -3.47 35.48 26.00
C ILE A 8 -2.80 35.50 24.61
N ILE A 9 -1.67 36.19 24.44
CA ILE A 9 -0.93 36.23 23.17
C ILE A 9 -0.26 34.88 22.89
N ILE A 10 0.26 34.18 23.90
CA ILE A 10 0.89 32.86 23.72
C ILE A 10 -0.15 31.79 23.38
N THR A 11 -1.35 31.83 23.98
CA THR A 11 -2.41 30.87 23.64
C THR A 11 -2.99 31.09 22.24
N ALA A 12 -3.04 32.33 21.74
CA ALA A 12 -3.51 32.61 20.36
C ALA A 12 -2.52 32.13 19.29
N LEU A 13 -1.21 32.05 19.59
CA LEU A 13 -0.20 31.54 18.66
C LEU A 13 -0.22 30.00 18.53
N PHE A 14 -0.68 29.27 19.55
CA PHE A 14 -0.81 27.81 19.49
C PHE A 14 -2.07 27.34 18.74
N PHE A 15 -3.14 28.13 18.72
CA PHE A 15 -4.36 27.77 17.99
C PHE A 15 -4.22 27.86 16.46
N ASN A 16 -3.35 28.71 15.93
CA ASN A 16 -3.13 28.80 14.48
C ASN A 16 -2.31 27.65 13.90
N SER A 17 -1.57 26.88 14.72
CA SER A 17 -0.77 25.75 14.26
C SER A 17 -1.61 24.49 14.03
N ILE A 18 -2.80 24.37 14.62
CA ILE A 18 -3.67 23.19 14.52
C ILE A 18 -4.47 23.21 13.21
N TYR A 19 -4.86 24.40 12.73
CA TYR A 19 -5.59 24.52 11.45
C TYR A 19 -4.74 24.25 10.22
N SER A 20 -3.42 24.42 10.29
CA SER A 20 -2.50 24.17 9.16
C SER A 20 -2.25 22.66 8.89
N GLN A 21 -2.49 21.80 9.86
CA GLN A 21 -2.31 20.35 9.70
C GLN A 21 -3.54 19.64 9.10
N GLU A 22 -4.75 20.18 9.25
CA GLU A 22 -5.96 19.61 8.65
C GLU A 22 -6.07 19.93 7.16
N GLU A 23 -5.70 21.12 6.70
CA GLU A 23 -5.75 21.46 5.27
C GLU A 23 -4.74 20.65 4.42
N SER A 24 -3.56 20.35 4.96
CA SER A 24 -2.58 19.49 4.27
C SER A 24 -3.07 18.05 4.11
N ASN A 25 -3.83 17.53 5.10
CA ASN A 25 -4.37 16.16 5.08
C ASN A 25 -5.54 15.98 4.09
N GLU A 26 -6.35 17.00 3.84
CA GLU A 26 -7.45 16.91 2.84
C GLU A 26 -6.93 17.04 1.40
N ALA A 27 -5.98 17.92 1.15
CA ALA A 27 -5.34 18.06 -0.17
C ALA A 27 -4.61 16.77 -0.57
N ASP A 28 -4.02 16.06 0.39
CA ASP A 28 -3.31 14.80 0.15
C ASP A 28 -4.26 13.62 -0.10
N LYS A 29 -5.42 13.57 0.54
CA LYS A 29 -6.45 12.54 0.32
C LYS A 29 -7.04 12.54 -1.09
N ASN A 30 -6.96 13.67 -1.81
CA ASN A 30 -7.49 13.81 -3.16
C ASN A 30 -6.45 13.50 -4.26
N ARG A 31 -5.25 13.06 -3.90
CA ARG A 31 -4.17 12.73 -4.83
C ARG A 31 -4.05 11.22 -4.99
N ILE A 32 -3.71 10.79 -6.22
CA ILE A 32 -3.43 9.38 -6.49
C ILE A 32 -2.00 9.06 -6.09
N VAL A 33 -1.81 7.93 -5.41
CA VAL A 33 -0.48 7.38 -5.12
C VAL A 33 -0.03 6.54 -6.30
N LEU A 34 1.05 6.97 -6.97
CA LEU A 34 1.66 6.26 -8.08
C LEU A 34 3.07 5.81 -7.71
N SER A 35 3.48 4.66 -8.22
CA SER A 35 4.86 4.17 -8.18
C SER A 35 5.45 4.18 -9.60
N ALA A 36 6.66 4.71 -9.77
CA ALA A 36 7.34 4.64 -11.04
C ALA A 36 7.92 3.23 -11.24
N TYR A 37 7.62 2.60 -12.37
CA TYR A 37 8.07 1.24 -12.67
C TYR A 37 8.57 1.14 -14.10
N LEU A 38 9.76 0.60 -14.30
CA LEU A 38 10.31 0.32 -15.62
C LEU A 38 10.68 -1.17 -15.70
N PRO A 39 9.99 -1.96 -16.56
CA PRO A 39 10.24 -3.40 -16.68
C PRO A 39 11.70 -3.74 -17.04
N ASN A 40 12.20 -4.86 -16.56
CA ASN A 40 13.55 -5.32 -16.86
C ASN A 40 13.73 -5.80 -18.33
N SER A 41 12.64 -6.13 -19.00
CA SER A 41 12.57 -6.74 -20.31
C SER A 41 12.72 -5.80 -21.51
N PHE A 42 13.04 -4.50 -21.31
CA PHE A 42 13.33 -3.60 -22.44
C PHE A 42 14.73 -3.91 -23.01
N GLU A 43 14.80 -4.84 -23.96
CA GLU A 43 16.05 -5.32 -24.57
C GLU A 43 16.78 -4.26 -25.41
N ASN A 44 16.08 -3.20 -25.84
CA ASN A 44 16.63 -2.21 -26.77
C ASN A 44 17.08 -0.90 -26.11
N ILE A 45 17.07 -0.78 -24.79
CA ILE A 45 17.48 0.44 -24.09
C ILE A 45 18.83 0.22 -23.40
N PRO A 46 19.88 1.00 -23.71
CA PRO A 46 21.15 0.95 -22.99
C PRO A 46 20.94 1.11 -21.48
N SER A 47 21.65 0.32 -20.66
CA SER A 47 21.46 0.30 -19.19
C SER A 47 21.60 1.69 -18.55
N SER A 48 22.52 2.51 -19.06
CA SER A 48 22.72 3.89 -18.61
C SER A 48 21.51 4.80 -18.92
N ALA A 49 20.93 4.66 -20.11
CA ALA A 49 19.72 5.40 -20.51
C ALA A 49 18.49 4.95 -19.69
N ARG A 50 18.40 3.65 -19.42
CA ARG A 50 17.36 3.07 -18.58
C ARG A 50 17.36 3.67 -17.16
N ASN A 51 18.52 3.73 -16.50
CA ASN A 51 18.64 4.33 -15.18
C ASN A 51 18.25 5.81 -15.15
N ILE A 52 18.49 6.53 -16.26
CA ILE A 52 18.07 7.92 -16.41
C ILE A 52 16.54 7.98 -16.57
N LEU A 53 15.95 7.11 -17.40
CA LEU A 53 14.52 7.05 -17.61
C LEU A 53 13.78 6.75 -16.31
N GLN A 54 14.24 5.74 -15.53
CA GLN A 54 13.66 5.46 -14.22
C GLN A 54 13.63 6.72 -13.35
N ARG A 55 14.75 7.42 -13.19
CA ARG A 55 14.79 8.69 -12.43
C ARG A 55 13.88 9.76 -13.00
N LYS A 56 13.63 9.78 -14.31
CA LYS A 56 12.68 10.72 -14.94
C LYS A 56 11.24 10.36 -14.55
N LEU A 57 10.89 9.06 -14.55
CA LEU A 57 9.58 8.59 -14.10
C LEU A 57 9.37 8.92 -12.61
N ASP A 58 10.36 8.64 -11.76
CA ASP A 58 10.31 9.00 -10.32
C ASP A 58 10.05 10.50 -10.12
N ASN A 59 10.76 11.35 -10.88
CA ASN A 59 10.57 12.80 -10.80
C ASN A 59 9.20 13.26 -11.31
N ILE A 60 8.61 12.59 -12.33
CA ILE A 60 7.25 12.88 -12.80
C ILE A 60 6.25 12.54 -11.70
N VAL A 61 6.38 11.36 -11.07
CA VAL A 61 5.53 10.92 -9.96
C VAL A 61 5.62 11.89 -8.78
N ILE A 62 6.81 12.20 -8.29
CA ILE A 62 7.03 13.11 -7.15
C ILE A 62 6.39 14.49 -7.37
N LYS A 63 6.42 14.99 -8.61
CA LYS A 63 5.93 16.35 -8.90
C LYS A 63 4.42 16.44 -9.12
N ASN A 64 3.79 15.37 -9.58
CA ASN A 64 2.41 15.40 -10.06
C ASN A 64 1.47 14.50 -9.23
N SER A 65 2.00 13.62 -8.37
CA SER A 65 1.21 12.72 -7.53
C SER A 65 1.82 12.61 -6.14
N LEU A 66 1.12 11.96 -5.22
CA LEU A 66 1.74 11.52 -3.98
C LEU A 66 2.71 10.36 -4.32
N ALA A 67 4.01 10.65 -4.24
CA ALA A 67 5.00 9.60 -4.13
C ALA A 67 4.81 8.93 -2.76
N GLY A 68 4.30 7.72 -2.74
CA GLY A 68 4.05 6.99 -1.50
C GLY A 68 4.10 5.49 -1.74
N ILE A 69 4.38 4.77 -0.67
CA ILE A 69 4.19 3.33 -0.64
C ILE A 69 2.69 3.13 -0.39
N ASN A 70 1.94 2.82 -1.44
CA ASN A 70 0.61 2.26 -1.25
C ASN A 70 0.80 0.79 -0.83
N PHE A 71 -0.08 0.25 -0.02
CA PHE A 71 -0.03 -1.14 0.46
C PHE A 71 0.16 -2.19 -0.65
N SER A 72 -0.12 -1.83 -1.90
CA SER A 72 0.00 -2.74 -3.03
C SER A 72 0.92 -2.27 -4.15
N ASN A 73 1.51 -1.07 -4.07
CA ASN A 73 2.22 -0.44 -5.21
C ASN A 73 1.48 -0.62 -6.56
N ARG A 74 0.16 -0.69 -6.48
CA ARG A 74 -0.73 -1.18 -7.53
C ARG A 74 -0.77 -0.27 -8.73
N PHE A 75 -0.89 1.04 -8.48
CA PHE A 75 -0.95 2.02 -9.56
C PHE A 75 0.46 2.44 -9.94
N ILE A 76 0.81 2.23 -11.19
CA ILE A 76 2.14 2.52 -11.70
C ILE A 76 2.12 3.50 -12.85
N LEU A 77 3.18 4.32 -12.90
CA LEU A 77 3.60 5.06 -14.08
C LEU A 77 4.75 4.30 -14.72
N THR A 78 4.57 3.89 -15.95
CA THR A 78 5.62 3.23 -16.75
C THR A 78 5.79 3.93 -18.10
N ALA A 79 6.84 3.57 -18.84
CA ALA A 79 7.07 4.10 -20.17
C ALA A 79 7.63 3.05 -21.11
N ASN A 80 7.31 3.16 -22.41
CA ASN A 80 7.99 2.47 -23.50
C ASN A 80 8.71 3.48 -24.40
N ILE A 81 9.78 3.07 -25.06
CA ILE A 81 10.53 3.90 -26.02
C ILE A 81 10.63 3.16 -27.35
N ASP A 82 10.07 3.78 -28.39
CA ASP A 82 10.15 3.30 -29.75
C ASP A 82 11.04 4.21 -30.60
N ILE A 83 11.86 3.62 -31.47
CA ILE A 83 12.72 4.37 -32.40
C ILE A 83 11.87 4.78 -33.60
N ALA A 84 11.47 6.05 -33.64
CA ALA A 84 10.72 6.60 -34.78
C ALA A 84 11.60 6.90 -36.00
N ASN A 85 12.86 7.32 -35.76
CA ASN A 85 13.81 7.59 -36.83
C ASN A 85 15.26 7.47 -36.34
N LYS A 86 16.13 6.94 -37.23
CA LYS A 86 17.57 6.81 -37.01
C LYS A 86 18.32 7.34 -38.24
N ASN A 87 19.11 8.38 -38.07
CA ASN A 87 19.97 8.95 -39.08
C ASN A 87 21.45 8.97 -38.63
N ILE A 88 22.36 8.73 -39.57
CA ILE A 88 23.80 8.90 -39.35
C ILE A 88 24.26 10.05 -40.25
N THR A 89 24.82 11.10 -39.63
CA THR A 89 25.32 12.25 -40.39
C THR A 89 26.60 11.93 -41.12
N PRO A 90 26.79 12.40 -42.36
CA PRO A 90 28.01 12.19 -43.15
C PRO A 90 29.14 13.15 -42.72
N THR A 91 29.34 13.35 -41.44
CA THR A 91 30.36 14.21 -40.85
C THR A 91 31.59 13.37 -40.40
N ALA A 92 32.70 13.98 -40.17
CA ALA A 92 33.91 13.32 -39.65
C ALA A 92 34.23 13.90 -38.25
N PRO A 93 34.02 13.16 -37.15
CA PRO A 93 33.39 11.83 -37.05
C PRO A 93 31.89 11.83 -37.33
N PRO A 94 31.32 10.67 -37.75
CA PRO A 94 29.90 10.53 -37.95
C PRO A 94 29.15 10.71 -36.64
N MET A 95 27.93 11.29 -36.69
CA MET A 95 27.04 11.49 -35.54
C MET A 95 25.76 10.69 -35.74
N TYR A 96 25.29 10.04 -34.68
CA TYR A 96 24.02 9.34 -34.64
C TYR A 96 22.93 10.31 -34.18
N ALA A 97 21.90 10.47 -34.98
CA ALA A 97 20.72 11.30 -34.67
C ALA A 97 19.47 10.42 -34.61
N TYR A 98 18.91 10.32 -33.41
CA TYR A 98 17.72 9.53 -33.17
C TYR A 98 16.52 10.42 -32.85
N THR A 99 15.36 10.00 -33.33
CA THR A 99 14.06 10.45 -32.84
C THR A 99 13.35 9.26 -32.22
N PHE A 100 12.89 9.42 -30.98
CA PHE A 100 12.19 8.39 -30.24
C PHE A 100 10.78 8.89 -29.89
N ASP A 101 9.81 8.02 -29.95
CA ASP A 101 8.49 8.21 -29.34
C ASP A 101 8.46 7.48 -28.00
N VAL A 102 8.25 8.23 -26.93
CA VAL A 102 8.15 7.71 -25.57
C VAL A 102 6.70 7.73 -25.17
N THR A 103 6.12 6.57 -24.99
CA THR A 103 4.74 6.39 -24.53
C THR A 103 4.74 6.14 -23.03
N PHE A 104 4.21 7.09 -22.26
CA PHE A 104 3.98 6.98 -20.83
C PHE A 104 2.60 6.39 -20.60
N VAL A 105 2.48 5.50 -19.62
CA VAL A 105 1.21 4.83 -19.29
C VAL A 105 1.00 4.82 -17.78
N ILE A 106 -0.22 5.16 -17.37
CA ILE A 106 -0.71 4.97 -16.00
C ILE A 106 -1.72 3.84 -16.01
N GLY A 107 -1.53 2.89 -15.09
CA GLY A 107 -2.46 1.79 -14.96
C GLY A 107 -2.31 1.03 -13.64
N ASP A 108 -3.16 0.05 -13.47
CA ASP A 108 -3.10 -0.92 -12.40
C ASP A 108 -2.21 -2.08 -12.84
N GLY A 109 -0.99 -2.11 -12.34
CA GLY A 109 -0.01 -3.14 -12.69
C GLY A 109 -0.40 -4.54 -12.22
N VAL A 110 -1.26 -4.67 -11.21
CA VAL A 110 -1.72 -5.95 -10.68
C VAL A 110 -2.80 -6.55 -11.58
N SER A 111 -3.83 -5.76 -11.90
CA SER A 111 -4.93 -6.24 -12.76
C SER A 111 -4.64 -6.10 -14.27
N GLY A 112 -3.60 -5.38 -14.65
CA GLY A 112 -3.25 -5.12 -16.06
C GLY A 112 -4.15 -4.08 -16.74
N ILE A 113 -4.88 -3.27 -15.98
CA ILE A 113 -5.80 -2.27 -16.52
C ILE A 113 -5.07 -0.95 -16.77
N LYS A 114 -5.10 -0.50 -18.03
CA LYS A 114 -4.58 0.82 -18.45
C LYS A 114 -5.65 1.90 -18.26
N PHE A 115 -5.29 3.00 -17.58
CA PHE A 115 -6.18 4.13 -17.33
C PHE A 115 -5.91 5.32 -18.22
N SER A 116 -4.64 5.72 -18.38
CA SER A 116 -4.29 6.83 -19.27
C SER A 116 -2.94 6.62 -19.91
N SER A 117 -2.69 7.30 -21.01
CA SER A 117 -1.40 7.30 -21.68
C SER A 117 -1.14 8.60 -22.41
N ALA A 118 0.15 8.94 -22.56
CA ALA A 118 0.58 10.09 -23.34
C ALA A 118 1.89 9.76 -24.06
N THR A 119 2.02 10.16 -25.30
CA THR A 119 3.24 9.95 -26.09
C THR A 119 3.97 11.28 -26.30
N LYS A 120 5.28 11.25 -26.12
CA LYS A 120 6.15 12.40 -26.33
C LYS A 120 7.31 12.03 -27.24
N THR A 121 7.48 12.76 -28.32
CA THR A 121 8.64 12.63 -29.20
C THR A 121 9.85 13.35 -28.57
N ILE A 122 10.97 12.65 -28.45
CA ILE A 122 12.25 13.17 -27.98
C ILE A 122 13.33 12.93 -29.01
N LYS A 123 14.37 13.77 -29.01
CA LYS A 123 15.48 13.66 -29.95
C LYS A 123 16.81 13.66 -29.22
N GLY A 124 17.76 12.88 -29.72
CA GLY A 124 19.11 12.84 -29.21
C GLY A 124 20.14 12.70 -30.30
N VAL A 125 21.28 13.34 -30.11
CA VAL A 125 22.41 13.28 -31.05
C VAL A 125 23.68 12.93 -30.27
N GLY A 126 24.48 12.02 -30.79
CA GLY A 126 25.70 11.56 -30.12
C GLY A 126 26.72 10.93 -31.07
N LYS A 127 27.99 10.82 -30.59
CA LYS A 127 29.05 10.13 -31.34
C LYS A 127 28.83 8.60 -31.38
N THR A 128 27.99 8.07 -30.53
CA THR A 128 27.58 6.65 -30.51
C THR A 128 26.08 6.59 -30.34
N GLU A 129 25.46 5.44 -30.62
CA GLU A 129 24.02 5.21 -30.41
C GLU A 129 23.65 5.40 -28.96
N ASP A 130 24.42 4.86 -28.01
CA ASP A 130 24.16 5.01 -26.56
C ASP A 130 24.16 6.47 -26.12
N VAL A 131 25.13 7.27 -26.62
CA VAL A 131 25.19 8.71 -26.31
C VAL A 131 23.99 9.44 -26.87
N ALA A 132 23.56 9.13 -28.11
CA ALA A 132 22.36 9.71 -28.69
C ALA A 132 21.11 9.35 -27.88
N PHE A 133 20.99 8.10 -27.46
CA PHE A 133 19.89 7.63 -26.61
C PHE A 133 19.85 8.36 -25.25
N ILE A 134 21.00 8.43 -24.57
CA ILE A 134 21.14 9.14 -23.28
C ILE A 134 20.73 10.62 -23.41
N GLN A 135 21.17 11.29 -24.48
CA GLN A 135 20.81 12.70 -24.70
C GLN A 135 19.31 12.89 -24.91
N ALA A 136 18.67 11.98 -25.67
CA ALA A 136 17.22 11.99 -25.87
C ALA A 136 16.46 11.85 -24.55
N VAL A 137 16.79 10.84 -23.72
CA VAL A 137 16.12 10.61 -22.43
C VAL A 137 16.34 11.77 -21.45
N LYS A 138 17.52 12.40 -21.46
CA LYS A 138 17.79 13.62 -20.67
C LYS A 138 16.86 14.78 -20.99
N ALA A 139 16.36 14.88 -22.24
CA ALA A 139 15.45 15.93 -22.68
C ALA A 139 14.04 15.82 -22.05
N ILE A 140 13.68 14.68 -21.42
CA ILE A 140 12.40 14.53 -20.69
C ILE A 140 12.40 15.47 -19.49
N LYS A 141 11.42 16.38 -19.44
CA LYS A 141 11.25 17.36 -18.35
C LYS A 141 10.00 17.01 -17.54
N ALA A 142 10.17 16.67 -16.27
CA ALA A 142 9.07 16.24 -15.40
C ALA A 142 7.97 17.31 -15.14
N LYS A 143 8.21 18.56 -15.56
CA LYS A 143 7.26 19.68 -15.41
C LYS A 143 6.39 19.93 -16.64
N ASP A 144 6.51 19.11 -17.69
CA ASP A 144 5.71 19.31 -18.90
C ASP A 144 4.24 19.01 -18.62
N ASP A 145 3.34 19.85 -19.09
CA ASP A 145 1.90 19.80 -18.83
C ASP A 145 1.24 18.49 -19.32
N ILE A 146 1.86 17.79 -20.27
CA ILE A 146 1.40 16.49 -20.75
C ILE A 146 1.30 15.46 -19.62
N TYR A 147 2.20 15.52 -18.61
CA TYR A 147 2.19 14.58 -17.49
C TYR A 147 1.11 14.90 -16.47
N SER A 148 0.92 16.18 -16.15
CA SER A 148 -0.16 16.61 -15.24
C SER A 148 -1.54 16.26 -15.82
N SER A 149 -1.74 16.52 -17.10
CA SER A 149 -2.98 16.18 -17.81
C SER A 149 -3.23 14.68 -17.86
N MET A 150 -2.20 13.88 -18.17
CA MET A 150 -2.29 12.42 -18.21
C MET A 150 -2.59 11.83 -16.80
N ILE A 151 -1.99 12.40 -15.76
CA ILE A 151 -2.20 11.94 -14.37
C ILE A 151 -3.62 12.28 -13.91
N GLU A 152 -4.12 13.47 -14.23
CA GLU A 152 -5.50 13.85 -13.89
C GLU A 152 -6.54 13.02 -14.66
N GLU A 153 -6.31 12.74 -15.94
CA GLU A 153 -7.13 11.80 -16.70
C GLU A 153 -7.12 10.41 -16.10
N GLY A 154 -5.93 9.90 -15.76
CA GLY A 154 -5.75 8.60 -15.12
C GLY A 154 -6.50 8.51 -13.80
N LYS A 155 -6.38 9.52 -12.95
CA LYS A 155 -7.09 9.64 -11.68
C LYS A 155 -8.61 9.56 -11.87
N ASN A 156 -9.16 10.34 -12.80
CA ASN A 156 -10.59 10.34 -13.07
C ASN A 156 -11.09 8.97 -13.56
N LYS A 157 -10.31 8.29 -14.39
CA LYS A 157 -10.65 6.94 -14.86
C LYS A 157 -10.54 5.89 -13.74
N ILE A 158 -9.56 6.02 -12.83
CA ILE A 158 -9.45 5.16 -11.64
C ILE A 158 -10.67 5.33 -10.74
N ILE A 159 -11.06 6.59 -10.44
CA ILE A 159 -12.24 6.88 -9.61
C ILE A 159 -13.49 6.25 -10.24
N ASN A 160 -13.71 6.48 -11.52
CA ASN A 160 -14.87 5.94 -12.23
C ASN A 160 -14.86 4.40 -12.25
N TYR A 161 -13.70 3.78 -12.46
CA TYR A 161 -13.56 2.33 -12.44
C TYR A 161 -13.96 1.75 -11.09
N PHE A 162 -13.38 2.24 -9.99
CA PHE A 162 -13.67 1.70 -8.66
C PHE A 162 -15.10 2.01 -8.20
N ASN A 163 -15.63 3.18 -8.50
CA ASN A 163 -17.04 3.48 -8.18
C ASN A 163 -18.01 2.55 -8.94
N ASN A 164 -17.74 2.27 -10.20
CA ASN A 164 -18.57 1.37 -11.00
C ASN A 164 -18.44 -0.10 -10.61
N GLN A 165 -17.27 -0.51 -10.09
CA GLN A 165 -17.00 -1.88 -9.66
C GLN A 165 -17.24 -2.11 -8.17
N CYS A 166 -17.66 -1.09 -7.42
CA CYS A 166 -17.68 -1.11 -5.97
C CYS A 166 -18.48 -2.27 -5.39
N ASP A 167 -19.72 -2.43 -5.82
CA ASP A 167 -20.62 -3.46 -5.31
C ASP A 167 -20.10 -4.87 -5.66
N PHE A 168 -19.44 -5.01 -6.81
CA PHE A 168 -18.80 -6.26 -7.21
C PHE A 168 -17.60 -6.59 -6.31
N ILE A 169 -16.74 -5.62 -6.04
CA ILE A 169 -15.57 -5.77 -5.15
C ILE A 169 -16.01 -6.19 -3.75
N ILE A 170 -17.03 -5.53 -3.19
CA ILE A 170 -17.58 -5.85 -1.87
C ILE A 170 -18.16 -7.27 -1.87
N LYS A 171 -18.93 -7.64 -2.90
CA LYS A 171 -19.54 -8.97 -3.00
C LYS A 171 -18.49 -10.08 -3.12
N GLU A 172 -17.42 -9.87 -3.89
CA GLU A 172 -16.31 -10.82 -3.96
C GLU A 172 -15.60 -10.96 -2.60
N ALA A 173 -15.35 -9.84 -1.89
CA ALA A 173 -14.76 -9.89 -0.56
C ALA A 173 -15.65 -10.64 0.42
N GLN A 174 -16.98 -10.45 0.36
CA GLN A 174 -17.93 -11.23 1.16
C GLN A 174 -17.85 -12.73 0.83
N GLY A 175 -17.79 -13.10 -0.46
CA GLY A 175 -17.63 -14.48 -0.89
C GLY A 175 -16.33 -15.13 -0.40
N LEU A 176 -15.24 -14.36 -0.33
CA LEU A 176 -13.97 -14.81 0.26
C LEU A 176 -14.11 -15.02 1.78
N ALA A 177 -14.75 -14.08 2.48
CA ALA A 177 -14.99 -14.18 3.90
C ALA A 177 -15.88 -15.39 4.27
N ASP A 178 -16.89 -15.70 3.46
CA ASP A 178 -17.73 -16.88 3.63
C ASP A 178 -16.97 -18.21 3.45
N GLN A 179 -15.86 -18.16 2.69
CA GLN A 179 -14.90 -19.27 2.57
C GLN A 179 -13.85 -19.27 3.69
N ASN A 180 -13.97 -18.40 4.69
CA ASN A 180 -12.98 -18.17 5.76
C ASN A 180 -11.62 -17.63 5.28
N ARG A 181 -11.56 -17.02 4.09
CA ARG A 181 -10.37 -16.34 3.51
C ARG A 181 -10.40 -14.87 3.90
N TYR A 182 -10.44 -14.60 5.19
CA TYR A 182 -10.66 -13.23 5.71
C TYR A 182 -9.54 -12.27 5.36
N GLU A 183 -8.28 -12.71 5.40
CA GLU A 183 -7.11 -11.89 5.09
C GLU A 183 -7.18 -11.39 3.64
N GLU A 184 -7.52 -12.26 2.71
CA GLU A 184 -7.69 -11.94 1.30
C GLU A 184 -8.90 -11.03 1.06
N ALA A 185 -10.00 -11.28 1.76
CA ALA A 185 -11.18 -10.42 1.72
C ALA A 185 -10.87 -9.00 2.18
N LEU A 186 -10.16 -8.85 3.30
CA LEU A 186 -9.71 -7.57 3.83
C LEU A 186 -8.75 -6.88 2.86
N PHE A 187 -7.74 -7.60 2.33
CA PHE A 187 -6.83 -7.07 1.33
C PHE A 187 -7.57 -6.51 0.12
N LYS A 188 -8.58 -7.23 -0.37
CA LYS A 188 -9.39 -6.80 -1.51
C LYS A 188 -10.13 -5.50 -1.24
N LEU A 189 -10.73 -5.33 -0.08
CA LEU A 189 -11.41 -4.09 0.31
C LEU A 189 -10.42 -2.92 0.48
N PHE A 190 -9.26 -3.16 1.11
CA PHE A 190 -8.21 -2.14 1.27
C PHE A 190 -7.53 -1.76 -0.04
N SER A 191 -7.64 -2.59 -1.08
CA SER A 191 -7.08 -2.29 -2.39
C SER A 191 -7.83 -1.17 -3.15
N VAL A 192 -8.99 -0.76 -2.68
CA VAL A 192 -9.74 0.38 -3.23
C VAL A 192 -9.05 1.68 -2.81
N PRO A 193 -8.66 2.55 -3.77
CA PRO A 193 -7.91 3.75 -3.44
C PRO A 193 -8.79 4.82 -2.78
N GLN A 194 -8.24 5.54 -1.80
CA GLN A 194 -8.96 6.61 -1.07
C GLN A 194 -9.52 7.71 -1.98
N VAL A 195 -8.90 7.94 -3.14
CA VAL A 195 -9.36 8.91 -4.13
C VAL A 195 -10.76 8.54 -4.68
N SER A 196 -11.14 7.27 -4.66
CA SER A 196 -12.48 6.76 -4.99
C SER A 196 -13.38 6.77 -3.75
N LYS A 197 -13.57 7.95 -3.16
CA LYS A 197 -14.12 8.14 -1.81
C LYS A 197 -15.41 7.37 -1.58
N GLU A 198 -16.38 7.43 -2.50
CA GLU A 198 -17.67 6.75 -2.34
C GLU A 198 -17.50 5.23 -2.17
N CYS A 199 -16.69 4.60 -3.01
CA CYS A 199 -16.43 3.17 -2.91
C CYS A 199 -15.55 2.83 -1.72
N TYR A 200 -14.55 3.66 -1.43
CA TYR A 200 -13.67 3.48 -0.29
C TYR A 200 -14.45 3.47 1.03
N ASP A 201 -15.36 4.43 1.24
CA ASP A 201 -16.17 4.52 2.45
C ASP A 201 -17.07 3.27 2.61
N LYS A 202 -17.72 2.81 1.52
CA LYS A 202 -18.48 1.55 1.51
C LYS A 202 -17.61 0.34 1.84
N CYS A 203 -16.37 0.29 1.36
CA CYS A 203 -15.43 -0.78 1.70
C CYS A 203 -15.06 -0.76 3.18
N ILE A 204 -14.77 0.41 3.75
CA ILE A 204 -14.46 0.55 5.18
C ILE A 204 -15.61 0.05 6.06
N ASP A 205 -16.86 0.34 5.72
CA ASP A 205 -18.02 -0.16 6.44
C ASP A 205 -18.13 -1.69 6.44
N ASN A 206 -17.66 -2.35 5.37
CA ASN A 206 -17.64 -3.81 5.25
C ASN A 206 -16.42 -4.47 5.92
N ILE A 207 -15.33 -3.74 6.14
CA ILE A 207 -14.11 -4.26 6.77
C ILE A 207 -14.37 -4.67 8.22
N ARG A 208 -15.04 -3.82 9.00
CA ARG A 208 -15.29 -4.07 10.43
C ARG A 208 -15.96 -5.42 10.71
N PRO A 209 -17.10 -5.77 10.08
CA PRO A 209 -17.73 -7.07 10.32
C PRO A 209 -16.91 -8.26 9.84
N MET A 210 -16.12 -8.11 8.77
CA MET A 210 -15.22 -9.17 8.30
C MET A 210 -14.07 -9.41 9.26
N TYR A 211 -13.45 -8.35 9.75
CA TYR A 211 -12.42 -8.43 10.77
C TYR A 211 -12.93 -9.07 12.05
N GLN A 212 -14.13 -8.70 12.52
CA GLN A 212 -14.73 -9.32 13.70
C GLN A 212 -14.85 -10.84 13.52
N LYS A 213 -15.38 -11.31 12.40
CA LYS A 213 -15.45 -12.76 12.09
C LYS A 213 -14.06 -13.41 12.07
N HIS A 214 -13.04 -12.70 11.56
CA HIS A 214 -11.68 -13.21 11.52
C HIS A 214 -11.11 -13.42 12.92
N ILE A 215 -11.16 -12.42 13.79
CA ILE A 215 -10.64 -12.53 15.16
C ILE A 215 -11.43 -13.51 16.02
N ASP A 216 -12.75 -13.60 15.82
CA ASP A 216 -13.60 -14.58 16.52
C ASP A 216 -13.21 -16.01 16.15
N ARG A 217 -12.99 -16.28 14.87
CA ARG A 217 -12.51 -17.59 14.40
C ARG A 217 -11.11 -17.91 14.94
N GLN A 218 -10.18 -16.94 14.86
CA GLN A 218 -8.83 -17.13 15.40
C GLN A 218 -8.88 -17.40 16.89
N CYS A 219 -9.67 -16.65 17.64
CA CYS A 219 -9.86 -16.85 19.07
C CYS A 219 -10.31 -18.28 19.37
N ALA A 220 -11.37 -18.76 18.70
CA ALA A 220 -11.88 -20.12 18.93
C ALA A 220 -10.82 -21.18 18.67
N MET A 221 -10.04 -21.06 17.57
CA MET A 221 -8.99 -22.02 17.25
C MET A 221 -7.83 -22.00 18.25
N LEU A 222 -7.37 -20.80 18.62
CA LEU A 222 -6.25 -20.64 19.55
C LEU A 222 -6.64 -21.08 20.96
N LEU A 223 -7.85 -20.77 21.41
CA LEU A 223 -8.36 -21.19 22.71
C LEU A 223 -8.45 -22.73 22.82
N ILE A 224 -8.97 -23.40 21.79
CA ILE A 224 -9.01 -24.87 21.73
C ILE A 224 -7.60 -25.45 21.80
N ARG A 225 -6.64 -24.86 21.08
CA ARG A 225 -5.25 -25.28 21.10
C ARG A 225 -4.62 -25.10 22.47
N ALA A 226 -4.83 -23.96 23.13
CA ALA A 226 -4.32 -23.70 24.47
C ALA A 226 -4.92 -24.66 25.50
N LYS A 227 -6.25 -24.90 25.46
CA LYS A 227 -6.94 -25.90 26.26
C LYS A 227 -6.35 -27.31 26.08
N GLY A 228 -6.10 -27.70 24.82
CA GLY A 228 -5.50 -29.01 24.49
C GLY A 228 -4.11 -29.19 25.11
N ILE A 229 -3.25 -28.18 25.02
CA ILE A 229 -1.90 -28.21 25.62
C ILE A 229 -1.98 -28.27 27.14
N TRP A 230 -2.83 -27.45 27.76
CA TRP A 230 -3.01 -27.42 29.20
C TRP A 230 -3.55 -28.74 29.77
N ASN A 231 -4.60 -29.27 29.15
CA ASN A 231 -5.28 -30.49 29.59
C ASN A 231 -4.42 -31.75 29.43
N ALA A 232 -3.48 -31.79 28.49
CA ALA A 232 -2.60 -32.93 28.27
C ALA A 232 -1.59 -33.10 29.39
N ASN A 233 -1.04 -31.99 29.94
CA ASN A 233 -0.04 -32.02 30.99
C ASN A 233 -0.16 -30.74 31.83
N GLN A 234 -0.84 -30.78 32.96
CA GLN A 234 -1.02 -29.65 33.87
C GLN A 234 0.26 -29.33 34.68
N ASN A 235 1.35 -29.01 33.97
CA ASN A 235 2.64 -28.65 34.52
C ASN A 235 3.11 -27.28 34.04
N TYR A 236 4.23 -26.77 34.55
CA TYR A 236 4.76 -25.46 34.24
C TYR A 236 5.05 -25.28 32.74
N GLU A 237 5.57 -26.27 32.05
CA GLU A 237 5.89 -26.19 30.62
C GLU A 237 4.62 -26.11 29.74
N ALA A 238 3.58 -26.85 30.09
CA ALA A 238 2.29 -26.75 29.42
C ALA A 238 1.61 -25.40 29.70
N ALA A 239 1.70 -24.90 30.93
CA ALA A 239 1.21 -23.58 31.31
C ALA A 239 1.88 -22.47 30.48
N LYS A 240 3.22 -22.50 30.38
CA LYS A 240 3.99 -21.55 29.57
C LYS A 240 3.51 -21.52 28.10
N LYS A 241 3.44 -22.69 27.45
CA LYS A 241 2.99 -22.81 26.06
C LYS A 241 1.54 -22.36 25.87
N ALA A 242 0.66 -22.68 26.82
CA ALA A 242 -0.73 -22.24 26.77
C ALA A 242 -0.83 -20.71 26.94
N ALA A 243 -0.08 -20.13 27.88
CA ALA A 243 -0.07 -18.68 28.11
C ALA A 243 0.45 -17.88 26.91
N GLU A 244 1.49 -18.36 26.22
CA GLU A 244 2.00 -17.75 24.98
C GLU A 244 0.90 -17.68 23.88
N ILE A 245 0.09 -18.74 23.75
CA ILE A 245 -1.04 -18.76 22.82
C ILE A 245 -2.14 -17.79 23.28
N LEU A 246 -2.54 -17.86 24.56
CA LEU A 246 -3.61 -17.00 25.09
C LEU A 246 -3.24 -15.53 25.01
N ALA A 247 -1.98 -15.16 25.25
CA ALA A 247 -1.48 -13.80 25.14
C ALA A 247 -1.49 -13.25 23.69
N SER A 248 -1.60 -14.10 22.68
CA SER A 248 -1.70 -13.68 21.27
C SER A 248 -3.13 -13.38 20.82
N ILE A 249 -4.14 -13.76 21.60
CA ILE A 249 -5.56 -13.62 21.22
C ILE A 249 -6.02 -12.16 21.33
N GLU A 250 -6.79 -11.73 20.33
CA GLU A 250 -7.32 -10.36 20.28
C GLU A 250 -8.43 -10.15 21.34
N PRO A 251 -8.31 -9.11 22.19
CA PRO A 251 -9.26 -8.85 23.29
C PRO A 251 -10.69 -8.57 22.84
N ASN A 252 -10.84 -8.04 21.61
CA ASN A 252 -12.17 -7.74 21.03
C ASN A 252 -12.87 -8.96 20.43
N SER A 253 -12.27 -10.16 20.52
CA SER A 253 -12.88 -11.39 20.03
C SER A 253 -13.98 -11.90 20.97
N SER A 254 -15.00 -12.54 20.39
CA SER A 254 -16.17 -13.04 21.14
C SER A 254 -15.84 -14.07 22.21
N CYS A 255 -14.74 -14.81 22.08
CA CYS A 255 -14.35 -15.84 23.07
C CYS A 255 -13.34 -15.33 24.14
N PHE A 256 -13.05 -14.03 24.20
CA PHE A 256 -12.01 -13.51 25.08
C PHE A 256 -12.32 -13.70 26.58
N SER A 257 -13.58 -13.73 26.99
CA SER A 257 -13.96 -14.08 28.38
C SER A 257 -13.54 -15.50 28.76
N ASP A 258 -13.62 -16.43 27.80
CA ASP A 258 -13.18 -17.81 28.03
C ASP A 258 -11.64 -17.90 28.08
N VAL A 259 -10.95 -17.02 27.31
CA VAL A 259 -9.50 -16.87 27.38
C VAL A 259 -9.06 -16.42 28.76
N GLN A 260 -9.71 -15.40 29.32
CA GLN A 260 -9.44 -14.91 30.68
C GLN A 260 -9.66 -16.01 31.71
N THR A 261 -10.79 -16.72 31.61
CA THR A 261 -11.12 -17.82 32.52
C THR A 261 -10.03 -18.91 32.51
N LEU A 262 -9.60 -19.36 31.35
CA LEU A 262 -8.53 -20.37 31.22
C LEU A 262 -7.19 -19.84 31.74
N PHE A 263 -6.87 -18.57 31.47
CA PHE A 263 -5.63 -17.95 31.94
C PHE A 263 -5.56 -17.91 33.50
N ASP A 264 -6.68 -17.53 34.13
CA ASP A 264 -6.79 -17.48 35.60
C ASP A 264 -6.74 -18.88 36.24
N GLU A 265 -7.36 -19.89 35.59
CA GLU A 265 -7.26 -21.30 35.98
C GLU A 265 -5.80 -21.77 35.97
N ILE A 266 -5.09 -21.53 34.85
CA ILE A 266 -3.68 -21.90 34.69
C ILE A 266 -2.82 -21.19 35.76
N SER A 267 -2.99 -19.88 35.90
CA SER A 267 -2.24 -19.07 36.89
C SER A 267 -2.43 -19.56 38.29
N THR A 268 -3.67 -19.84 38.70
CA THR A 268 -4.00 -20.36 40.03
C THR A 268 -3.39 -21.74 40.29
N ARG A 269 -3.49 -22.62 39.28
CA ARG A 269 -2.93 -23.99 39.42
C ARG A 269 -1.40 -23.97 39.52
N ILE A 270 -0.72 -23.14 38.70
CA ILE A 270 0.75 -23.03 38.77
C ILE A 270 1.24 -22.50 40.12
N ARG A 271 0.58 -21.48 40.68
CA ARG A 271 0.90 -21.01 42.04
C ARG A 271 0.79 -22.09 43.09
N THR A 272 -0.08 -23.10 42.89
CA THR A 272 -0.29 -24.20 43.82
C THR A 272 0.78 -25.30 43.68
N ILE A 273 1.20 -25.65 42.46
CA ILE A 273 2.10 -26.78 42.17
C ILE A 273 3.56 -26.37 41.99
N ASP A 274 3.83 -25.09 41.68
CA ASP A 274 5.16 -24.56 41.42
C ASP A 274 5.27 -23.16 42.05
N SER A 275 6.22 -22.93 42.93
CA SER A 275 6.40 -21.63 43.61
C SER A 275 7.01 -20.54 42.72
N ARG A 276 7.24 -20.80 41.45
CA ARG A 276 7.74 -19.81 40.48
C ARG A 276 6.72 -18.72 40.23
N GLU A 277 7.22 -17.52 40.02
CA GLU A 277 6.39 -16.36 39.68
C GLU A 277 5.77 -16.53 38.28
N TRP A 278 4.50 -16.09 38.13
CA TRP A 278 3.73 -16.15 36.88
C TRP A 278 3.69 -14.78 36.22
N ASP A 279 4.62 -14.52 35.28
CA ASP A 279 4.84 -13.21 34.68
C ASP A 279 4.04 -12.95 33.37
N TYR A 280 3.21 -13.90 32.92
CA TYR A 280 2.44 -13.74 31.70
C TYR A 280 1.28 -12.78 31.89
N LYS A 281 1.01 -11.96 30.85
CA LYS A 281 -0.12 -11.04 30.80
C LYS A 281 -0.90 -11.26 29.50
N LEU A 282 -2.22 -11.08 29.57
CA LEU A 282 -3.05 -11.01 28.37
C LEU A 282 -2.93 -9.64 27.73
N LYS A 283 -3.25 -9.56 26.42
CA LYS A 283 -3.39 -8.28 25.74
C LYS A 283 -4.46 -7.42 26.40
N GLU A 284 -4.19 -6.13 26.50
CA GLU A 284 -5.16 -5.14 26.95
C GLU A 284 -6.04 -4.68 25.76
N LEU A 285 -7.25 -4.20 26.08
CA LEU A 285 -8.17 -3.65 25.10
C LEU A 285 -7.57 -2.39 24.46
N ASN A 286 -7.38 -2.41 23.16
CA ASN A 286 -6.85 -1.30 22.39
C ASN A 286 -7.96 -0.28 22.03
N GLN A 287 -7.58 0.99 21.90
CA GLN A 287 -8.52 2.04 21.48
C GLN A 287 -8.93 1.87 20.00
N VAL A 288 -10.07 2.44 19.60
CA VAL A 288 -10.66 2.31 18.24
C VAL A 288 -9.70 2.72 17.12
N SER A 289 -8.81 3.68 17.35
CA SER A 289 -7.77 4.11 16.39
C SER A 289 -6.76 3.00 16.07
N GLU A 290 -6.46 2.12 17.02
CA GLU A 290 -5.53 1.00 16.82
C GLU A 290 -6.17 -0.16 16.06
N LEU A 291 -7.52 -0.28 16.10
CA LEU A 291 -8.25 -1.29 15.33
C LEU A 291 -8.12 -1.08 13.81
N ILE A 292 -8.18 0.16 13.34
CA ILE A 292 -8.00 0.46 11.90
C ILE A 292 -6.59 0.08 11.45
N ASN A 293 -5.58 0.34 12.26
CA ASN A 293 -4.21 -0.08 11.99
C ASN A 293 -4.06 -1.61 12.01
N ALA A 294 -4.75 -2.31 12.92
CA ALA A 294 -4.77 -3.77 12.95
C ALA A 294 -5.42 -4.36 11.68
N TYR A 295 -6.50 -3.77 11.19
CA TYR A 295 -7.14 -4.18 9.93
C TYR A 295 -6.19 -4.01 8.74
N ASN A 296 -5.54 -2.84 8.64
CA ASN A 296 -4.55 -2.55 7.61
C ASN A 296 -3.40 -3.56 7.64
N ASN A 297 -2.84 -3.82 8.82
CA ASN A 297 -1.68 -4.71 8.97
C ASN A 297 -1.99 -6.15 8.51
N ILE A 298 -3.19 -6.65 8.72
CA ILE A 298 -3.59 -7.98 8.23
C ILE A 298 -3.62 -8.00 6.70
N GLY A 299 -4.25 -7.02 6.07
CA GLY A 299 -4.28 -6.90 4.61
C GLY A 299 -2.89 -6.72 4.01
N VAL A 300 -2.04 -5.90 4.63
CA VAL A 300 -0.64 -5.68 4.22
C VAL A 300 0.15 -6.98 4.34
N ALA A 301 0.10 -7.63 5.49
CA ALA A 301 0.83 -8.88 5.71
C ALA A 301 0.41 -9.98 4.72
N TRP A 302 -0.88 -10.05 4.36
CA TRP A 302 -1.33 -10.95 3.31
C TRP A 302 -0.73 -10.57 1.95
N GLY A 303 -0.77 -9.28 1.58
CA GLY A 303 -0.23 -8.79 0.32
C GLY A 303 1.28 -8.98 0.19
N GLU A 304 2.04 -8.78 1.25
CA GLU A 304 3.49 -8.97 1.29
C GLU A 304 3.90 -10.44 1.18
N ASN A 305 3.07 -11.37 1.66
CA ASN A 305 3.30 -12.80 1.55
C ASN A 305 2.87 -13.42 0.20
N GLN A 306 2.32 -12.61 -0.73
CA GLN A 306 2.09 -13.08 -2.09
C GLN A 306 3.42 -13.13 -2.85
N PRO A 307 3.54 -14.01 -3.89
CA PRO A 307 4.71 -14.01 -4.77
C PRO A 307 4.96 -12.60 -5.31
N GLU A 308 6.23 -12.18 -5.40
CA GLU A 308 6.61 -10.85 -5.91
C GLU A 308 5.72 -10.47 -7.09
N ASN A 309 5.04 -9.32 -6.96
CA ASN A 309 4.10 -8.83 -7.94
C ASN A 309 4.83 -8.59 -9.27
N THR A 310 4.83 -9.57 -10.14
CA THR A 310 5.12 -9.36 -11.54
C THR A 310 3.97 -8.55 -12.12
N TYR A 311 4.20 -7.26 -12.36
CA TYR A 311 3.18 -6.41 -12.94
C TYR A 311 2.75 -6.95 -14.31
N ASN A 312 1.44 -7.00 -14.53
CA ASN A 312 0.86 -7.41 -15.80
C ASN A 312 0.76 -6.19 -16.74
N LEU A 313 1.74 -6.05 -17.62
CA LEU A 313 1.77 -4.97 -18.62
C LEU A 313 1.36 -5.45 -20.02
N ARG A 314 0.73 -6.62 -20.11
CA ARG A 314 0.32 -7.20 -21.40
C ARG A 314 -0.68 -6.30 -22.11
N GLY A 315 -0.34 -5.86 -23.32
CA GLY A 315 -1.21 -5.00 -24.12
C GLY A 315 -1.20 -3.50 -23.74
N TRP A 316 -0.23 -3.06 -22.94
CA TRP A 316 -0.08 -1.63 -22.62
C TRP A 316 0.67 -0.86 -23.70
N PHE A 317 1.54 -1.52 -24.45
CA PHE A 317 2.38 -0.99 -25.52
C PHE A 317 2.19 -1.76 -26.81
#